data_e5ae5235969a17cc80efd6e23a78a46f
#
_entry.id   e5ae5235969a17cc80efd6e23a78a46f
#
_cell.length_a   1.000
_cell.length_b   1.000
_cell.length_c   1.000
_cell.angle_alpha   90.00
_cell.angle_beta   90.00
_cell.angle_gamma   90.00
#
_symmetry.space_group_name_H-M   'P 1'
#
loop_
_entity.id
_entity.type
_entity.pdbx_description
1 polymer ?
#
loop_
_entity_poly.entity_id
_entity_poly.type
_entity_poly.pdbx_seq_one_letter_code
_entity_poly.pdbx_strand_id
1 'polypeptide(L)'
;MEQTQFEAFLAEEIRKVKGVYYPVKAGFLRRAFLKKADCVKLHPNPNDEFCFPEIGPNYEIISRYAAEYGRVGKDLGQLSYLKSSASEPLDVERTSPDGYMILNGHHRWGAALRIGMKKIPVRIVDLTQESDVQKMLNATGFNRRVTLDLDEVVFGRESDSRLEKQLPFPLRKHFKERLRFGIPALFNMLNRHGYDIWIYTARYYSLAYLQQYFKHYRVHVTGIVTGTARKAPEGTDTRKELEKLCNSKYKSTVHIDNEMVIRTFKGSQDFEEYRLSASPDAWSRDVMDAFDKMEKNEKNRRTAKNAGVL
;
A
#
# COMPACT_ATOMS: atom_id res chain seq x y z
N MET A 1 3.65 19.92 -27.36
CA MET A 1 4.78 20.52 -26.57
C MET A 1 6.06 19.84 -27.01
N GLU A 2 7.06 20.58 -27.40
CA GLU A 2 8.39 20.04 -27.75
C GLU A 2 9.15 19.65 -26.48
N GLN A 3 10.20 18.81 -26.64
CA GLN A 3 10.95 18.26 -25.50
C GLN A 3 11.52 19.34 -24.59
N THR A 4 12.22 20.34 -25.16
CA THR A 4 12.83 21.43 -24.38
C THR A 4 11.80 22.28 -23.64
N GLN A 5 10.62 22.50 -24.24
CA GLN A 5 9.51 23.17 -23.56
C GLN A 5 8.94 22.35 -22.41
N PHE A 6 8.89 21.02 -22.57
CA PHE A 6 8.44 20.12 -21.52
C PHE A 6 9.42 20.08 -20.36
N GLU A 7 10.72 20.06 -20.62
CA GLU A 7 11.78 20.10 -19.59
C GLU A 7 11.71 21.40 -18.76
N ALA A 8 11.57 22.54 -19.43
CA ALA A 8 11.42 23.83 -18.75
C ALA A 8 10.15 23.86 -17.88
N PHE A 9 9.03 23.39 -18.43
CA PHE A 9 7.77 23.28 -17.70
C PHE A 9 7.91 22.35 -16.47
N LEU A 10 8.53 21.18 -16.65
CA LEU A 10 8.72 20.21 -15.56
C LEU A 10 9.58 20.80 -14.44
N ALA A 11 10.69 21.46 -14.78
CA ALA A 11 11.56 22.10 -13.80
C ALA A 11 10.83 23.20 -13.00
N GLU A 12 9.96 23.96 -13.65
CA GLU A 12 9.14 24.97 -12.98
C GLU A 12 8.11 24.34 -12.04
N GLU A 13 7.39 23.30 -12.49
CA GLU A 13 6.41 22.57 -11.67
C GLU A 13 7.07 21.92 -10.46
N ILE A 14 8.23 21.29 -10.61
CA ILE A 14 8.99 20.70 -9.49
C ILE A 14 9.31 21.79 -8.45
N ARG A 15 9.82 22.95 -8.91
CA ARG A 15 10.15 24.07 -8.02
C ARG A 15 8.93 24.62 -7.29
N LYS A 16 7.79 24.71 -8.00
CA LYS A 16 6.52 25.19 -7.45
C LYS A 16 5.96 24.28 -6.36
N VAL A 17 6.05 22.98 -6.52
CA VAL A 17 5.43 22.02 -5.60
C VAL A 17 6.34 21.61 -4.45
N LYS A 18 7.66 21.69 -4.60
CA LYS A 18 8.64 21.27 -3.59
C LYS A 18 8.50 22.09 -2.30
N GLY A 19 8.20 21.40 -1.20
CA GLY A 19 8.07 22.01 0.13
C GLY A 19 6.80 22.84 0.37
N VAL A 20 5.94 23.00 -0.66
CA VAL A 20 4.70 23.80 -0.57
C VAL A 20 3.47 22.91 -0.57
N TYR A 21 3.48 21.85 -1.38
CA TYR A 21 2.34 20.94 -1.53
C TYR A 21 2.42 19.79 -0.53
N TYR A 22 1.32 19.53 0.16
CA TYR A 22 1.20 18.40 1.10
C TYR A 22 -0.09 17.61 0.87
N PRO A 23 -0.09 16.30 1.16
CA PRO A 23 -1.26 15.45 0.91
C PRO A 23 -2.40 15.76 1.87
N VAL A 24 -3.62 15.77 1.32
CA VAL A 24 -4.86 15.92 2.07
C VAL A 24 -5.87 14.86 1.65
N LYS A 25 -6.72 14.42 2.57
CA LYS A 25 -7.75 13.43 2.26
C LYS A 25 -8.74 13.99 1.23
N ALA A 26 -9.00 13.22 0.19
CA ALA A 26 -9.95 13.60 -0.86
C ALA A 26 -11.41 13.36 -0.49
N GLY A 27 -11.64 12.45 0.46
CA GLY A 27 -12.97 12.02 0.87
C GLY A 27 -13.63 11.05 -0.12
N PHE A 28 -14.67 10.37 0.37
CA PHE A 28 -15.33 9.29 -0.38
C PHE A 28 -15.94 9.75 -1.72
N LEU A 29 -16.71 10.84 -1.72
CA LEU A 29 -17.40 11.29 -2.93
C LEU A 29 -16.41 11.62 -4.06
N ARG A 30 -15.34 12.33 -3.75
CA ARG A 30 -14.33 12.70 -4.75
C ARG A 30 -13.64 11.46 -5.32
N ARG A 31 -13.25 10.52 -4.49
CA ARG A 31 -12.65 9.24 -4.93
C ARG A 31 -13.61 8.41 -5.79
N ALA A 32 -14.89 8.39 -5.42
CA ALA A 32 -15.89 7.60 -6.13
C ALA A 32 -16.25 8.17 -7.51
N PHE A 33 -16.38 9.49 -7.62
CA PHE A 33 -16.96 10.13 -8.80
C PHE A 33 -15.95 10.80 -9.72
N LEU A 34 -14.80 11.33 -9.22
CA LEU A 34 -13.81 11.95 -10.08
C LEU A 34 -12.97 10.88 -10.76
N LYS A 35 -13.19 10.68 -12.05
CA LYS A 35 -12.50 9.68 -12.89
C LYS A 35 -11.49 10.29 -13.85
N LYS A 36 -11.51 11.62 -14.05
CA LYS A 36 -10.58 12.35 -14.90
C LYS A 36 -10.19 13.68 -14.23
N ALA A 37 -8.94 14.06 -14.32
CA ALA A 37 -8.45 15.35 -13.84
C ALA A 37 -7.86 16.17 -15.00
N ASP A 38 -7.88 17.49 -14.85
CA ASP A 38 -7.20 18.38 -15.78
C ASP A 38 -5.69 18.18 -15.65
N CYS A 39 -4.99 18.01 -16.79
CA CYS A 39 -3.55 17.72 -16.78
C CYS A 39 -2.73 18.83 -16.09
N VAL A 40 -3.20 20.07 -16.11
CA VAL A 40 -2.57 21.23 -15.44
C VAL A 40 -2.78 21.28 -13.94
N LYS A 41 -3.68 20.43 -13.39
CA LYS A 41 -3.91 20.26 -11.95
C LYS A 41 -3.21 19.03 -11.38
N LEU A 42 -2.42 18.36 -12.19
CA LEU A 42 -1.61 17.22 -11.80
C LEU A 42 -0.18 17.67 -11.61
N HIS A 43 0.36 17.43 -10.44
CA HIS A 43 1.71 17.84 -10.06
C HIS A 43 2.63 16.63 -10.02
N PRO A 44 3.82 16.70 -10.63
CA PRO A 44 4.79 15.62 -10.55
C PRO A 44 5.30 15.50 -9.11
N ASN A 45 5.56 14.28 -8.66
CA ASN A 45 6.16 14.06 -7.33
C ASN A 45 7.65 14.40 -7.39
N PRO A 46 8.13 15.42 -6.66
CA PRO A 46 9.55 15.82 -6.70
C PRO A 46 10.53 14.73 -6.27
N ASN A 47 10.02 13.72 -5.56
CA ASN A 47 10.82 12.60 -5.04
C ASN A 47 10.75 11.35 -5.93
N ASP A 48 10.09 11.43 -7.08
CA ASP A 48 10.08 10.39 -8.09
C ASP A 48 11.26 10.56 -9.06
N GLU A 49 11.83 9.44 -9.50
CA GLU A 49 12.97 9.41 -10.46
C GLU A 49 12.71 10.23 -11.73
N PHE A 50 11.46 10.31 -12.14
CA PHE A 50 11.02 11.16 -13.23
C PHE A 50 11.40 12.64 -13.06
N CYS A 51 11.52 13.10 -11.80
CA CYS A 51 11.82 14.48 -11.45
C CYS A 51 13.30 14.72 -11.08
N PHE A 52 14.12 13.68 -11.00
CA PHE A 52 15.53 13.83 -10.63
C PHE A 52 16.33 14.36 -11.81
N PRO A 53 17.16 15.40 -11.63
CA PRO A 53 17.95 16.00 -12.73
C PRO A 53 18.89 14.98 -13.41
N GLU A 54 19.40 14.02 -12.65
CA GLU A 54 20.35 12.99 -13.10
C GLU A 54 19.69 11.81 -13.84
N ILE A 55 18.38 11.60 -13.66
CA ILE A 55 17.62 10.50 -14.29
C ILE A 55 16.63 11.08 -15.30
N GLY A 56 15.70 11.90 -14.82
CA GLY A 56 14.70 12.59 -15.62
C GLY A 56 13.66 11.70 -16.30
N PRO A 57 12.83 12.30 -17.16
CA PRO A 57 11.82 11.57 -17.91
C PRO A 57 12.43 10.66 -18.98
N ASN A 58 11.94 9.43 -19.11
CA ASN A 58 12.25 8.58 -20.24
C ASN A 58 11.39 8.98 -21.45
N TYR A 59 12.01 9.67 -22.42
CA TYR A 59 11.31 10.22 -23.59
C TYR A 59 10.83 9.15 -24.59
N GLU A 60 11.44 7.97 -24.62
CA GLU A 60 10.97 6.86 -25.43
C GLU A 60 9.63 6.34 -24.88
N ILE A 61 9.52 6.20 -23.57
CA ILE A 61 8.28 5.82 -22.89
C ILE A 61 7.20 6.87 -23.12
N ILE A 62 7.53 8.16 -22.95
CA ILE A 62 6.61 9.27 -23.23
C ILE A 62 6.13 9.23 -24.67
N SER A 63 7.03 9.04 -25.63
CA SER A 63 6.69 9.00 -27.07
C SER A 63 5.80 7.82 -27.40
N ARG A 64 6.03 6.65 -26.80
CA ARG A 64 5.17 5.47 -26.94
C ARG A 64 3.76 5.75 -26.44
N TYR A 65 3.60 6.28 -25.24
CA TYR A 65 2.29 6.65 -24.71
C TYR A 65 1.60 7.74 -25.52
N ALA A 66 2.35 8.75 -26.00
CA ALA A 66 1.80 9.79 -26.88
C ALA A 66 1.24 9.20 -28.18
N ALA A 67 1.96 8.25 -28.80
CA ALA A 67 1.48 7.54 -29.98
C ALA A 67 0.23 6.69 -29.69
N GLU A 68 0.17 6.02 -28.53
CA GLU A 68 -1.01 5.25 -28.10
C GLU A 68 -2.24 6.18 -27.92
N TYR A 69 -2.08 7.31 -27.24
CA TYR A 69 -3.16 8.30 -27.10
C TYR A 69 -3.62 8.87 -28.44
N GLY A 70 -2.69 9.13 -29.37
CA GLY A 70 -3.01 9.61 -30.71
C GLY A 70 -3.81 8.62 -31.54
N ARG A 71 -3.56 7.31 -31.41
CA ARG A 71 -4.33 6.24 -32.07
C ARG A 71 -5.74 6.13 -31.48
N VAL A 72 -5.82 6.16 -30.16
CA VAL A 72 -7.09 6.11 -29.41
C VAL A 72 -8.02 7.29 -29.77
N GLY A 73 -7.47 8.49 -30.02
CA GLY A 73 -8.25 9.63 -30.45
C GLY A 73 -8.84 9.50 -31.87
N LYS A 74 -8.28 8.64 -32.73
CA LYS A 74 -8.75 8.40 -34.08
C LYS A 74 -9.75 7.24 -34.18
N ASP A 75 -9.66 6.25 -33.27
CA ASP A 75 -10.49 5.02 -33.29
C ASP A 75 -11.64 5.07 -32.26
N LEU A 76 -12.39 6.16 -32.21
CA LEU A 76 -13.51 6.36 -31.27
C LEU A 76 -14.65 5.31 -31.35
N GLY A 77 -14.49 4.28 -32.16
CA GLY A 77 -15.48 3.21 -32.40
C GLY A 77 -15.09 1.80 -32.01
N GLN A 78 -13.87 1.51 -31.52
CA GLN A 78 -13.45 0.12 -31.28
C GLN A 78 -13.07 -0.19 -29.83
N LEU A 79 -13.52 -1.35 -29.38
CA LEU A 79 -13.26 -1.96 -28.06
C LEU A 79 -11.77 -2.16 -27.69
N SER A 80 -10.83 -1.83 -28.57
CA SER A 80 -9.38 -1.88 -28.33
C SER A 80 -8.90 -0.88 -27.25
N TYR A 81 -9.69 0.17 -26.98
CA TYR A 81 -9.42 1.18 -25.95
C TYR A 81 -9.27 0.60 -24.54
N LEU A 82 -9.92 -0.50 -24.24
CA LEU A 82 -9.99 -1.08 -22.89
C LEU A 82 -8.76 -1.90 -22.49
N LYS A 83 -7.79 -2.12 -23.39
CA LYS A 83 -6.61 -2.97 -23.12
C LYS A 83 -5.25 -2.27 -23.29
N SER A 84 -5.23 -0.99 -23.63
CA SER A 84 -3.97 -0.24 -23.75
C SER A 84 -3.47 0.20 -22.36
N SER A 85 -2.18 0.07 -22.09
CA SER A 85 -1.55 0.58 -20.87
C SER A 85 -1.68 2.11 -20.73
N ALA A 86 -1.88 2.82 -21.83
CA ALA A 86 -2.20 4.24 -21.85
C ALA A 86 -3.60 4.55 -21.27
N SER A 87 -4.54 3.61 -21.30
CA SER A 87 -5.89 3.79 -20.75
C SER A 87 -5.97 3.60 -19.24
N GLU A 88 -4.94 3.07 -18.59
CA GLU A 88 -4.90 2.93 -17.14
C GLU A 88 -4.90 4.30 -16.46
N PRO A 89 -5.74 4.50 -15.42
CA PRO A 89 -5.74 5.76 -14.69
C PRO A 89 -4.43 5.99 -13.95
N LEU A 90 -4.01 7.24 -13.84
CA LEU A 90 -2.91 7.63 -12.96
C LEU A 90 -3.35 7.48 -11.51
N ASP A 91 -2.49 6.94 -10.66
CA ASP A 91 -2.70 7.02 -9.22
C ASP A 91 -2.27 8.38 -8.71
N VAL A 92 -3.20 9.07 -8.05
CA VAL A 92 -2.97 10.42 -7.58
C VAL A 92 -3.50 10.61 -6.16
N GLU A 93 -2.82 11.44 -5.40
CA GLU A 93 -3.25 11.88 -4.08
C GLU A 93 -3.64 13.36 -4.13
N ARG A 94 -4.75 13.74 -3.50
CA ARG A 94 -5.14 15.13 -3.42
C ARG A 94 -4.11 15.92 -2.61
N THR A 95 -3.80 17.14 -3.06
CA THR A 95 -2.85 18.03 -2.38
C THR A 95 -3.50 19.36 -2.00
N SER A 96 -2.91 20.02 -1.02
CA SER A 96 -3.14 21.42 -0.69
C SER A 96 -1.88 22.22 -1.13
N PRO A 97 -2.02 23.42 -1.67
CA PRO A 97 -3.23 24.25 -1.71
C PRO A 97 -4.24 23.81 -2.78
N ASP A 98 -3.81 23.13 -3.87
CA ASP A 98 -4.71 22.67 -4.93
C ASP A 98 -4.18 21.41 -5.65
N GLY A 99 -4.97 20.85 -6.56
CA GLY A 99 -4.56 19.80 -7.48
C GLY A 99 -4.37 18.43 -6.86
N TYR A 100 -3.53 17.64 -7.53
CA TYR A 100 -3.23 16.26 -7.19
C TYR A 100 -1.76 15.93 -7.48
N MET A 101 -1.08 15.33 -6.52
CA MET A 101 0.25 14.76 -6.70
C MET A 101 0.16 13.41 -7.40
N ILE A 102 0.96 13.21 -8.44
CA ILE A 102 1.06 11.94 -9.14
C ILE A 102 1.88 10.98 -8.29
N LEU A 103 1.32 9.81 -7.98
CA LEU A 103 2.00 8.71 -7.29
C LEU A 103 2.53 7.67 -8.29
N ASN A 104 1.77 7.45 -9.38
CA ASN A 104 2.13 6.55 -10.47
C ASN A 104 1.58 7.05 -11.80
N GLY A 105 2.39 6.94 -12.84
CA GLY A 105 2.01 7.30 -14.20
C GLY A 105 2.56 8.64 -14.72
N HIS A 106 3.68 9.13 -14.17
CA HIS A 106 4.35 10.36 -14.60
C HIS A 106 4.61 10.39 -16.12
N HIS A 107 5.09 9.30 -16.71
CA HIS A 107 5.32 9.21 -18.16
C HIS A 107 4.02 9.31 -18.97
N ARG A 108 2.89 8.76 -18.47
CA ARG A 108 1.57 8.91 -19.10
C ARG A 108 1.07 10.35 -19.04
N TRP A 109 1.27 11.02 -17.90
CA TRP A 109 0.99 12.45 -17.76
C TRP A 109 1.84 13.31 -18.69
N GLY A 110 3.15 13.07 -18.76
CA GLY A 110 4.06 13.75 -19.68
C GLY A 110 3.64 13.58 -21.15
N ALA A 111 3.22 12.36 -21.53
CA ALA A 111 2.68 12.08 -22.85
C ALA A 111 1.38 12.85 -23.13
N ALA A 112 0.46 12.90 -22.19
CA ALA A 112 -0.80 13.64 -22.30
C ALA A 112 -0.55 15.15 -22.50
N LEU A 113 0.37 15.76 -21.73
CA LEU A 113 0.78 17.15 -21.89
C LEU A 113 1.39 17.40 -23.27
N ARG A 114 2.27 16.51 -23.73
CA ARG A 114 2.97 16.64 -25.01
C ARG A 114 2.00 16.72 -26.19
N ILE A 115 0.93 15.92 -26.18
CA ILE A 115 -0.10 15.94 -27.24
C ILE A 115 -1.25 16.91 -26.97
N GLY A 116 -1.19 17.71 -25.91
CA GLY A 116 -2.18 18.74 -25.61
C GLY A 116 -3.51 18.21 -25.05
N MET A 117 -3.51 17.04 -24.39
CA MET A 117 -4.71 16.55 -23.72
C MET A 117 -5.09 17.48 -22.56
N LYS A 118 -6.37 17.85 -22.49
CA LYS A 118 -6.88 18.66 -21.38
C LYS A 118 -7.11 17.85 -20.11
N LYS A 119 -7.60 16.63 -20.25
CA LYS A 119 -7.96 15.73 -19.12
C LYS A 119 -7.43 14.33 -19.34
N ILE A 120 -6.98 13.70 -18.25
CA ILE A 120 -6.47 12.33 -18.23
C ILE A 120 -7.22 11.51 -17.18
N PRO A 121 -7.43 10.19 -17.39
CA PRO A 121 -7.99 9.32 -16.37
C PRO A 121 -7.14 9.31 -15.10
N VAL A 122 -7.80 9.40 -13.94
CA VAL A 122 -7.14 9.34 -12.62
C VAL A 122 -7.90 8.41 -11.67
N ARG A 123 -7.15 7.80 -10.76
CA ARG A 123 -7.65 7.09 -9.59
C ARG A 123 -7.15 7.85 -8.36
N ILE A 124 -8.06 8.51 -7.66
CA ILE A 124 -7.70 9.23 -6.44
C ILE A 124 -7.60 8.23 -5.30
N VAL A 125 -6.49 8.26 -4.57
CA VAL A 125 -6.24 7.43 -3.40
C VAL A 125 -6.02 8.32 -2.17
N ASP A 126 -6.48 7.85 -1.01
CA ASP A 126 -6.17 8.44 0.28
C ASP A 126 -5.27 7.46 1.04
N LEU A 127 -3.96 7.66 0.93
CA LEU A 127 -2.97 6.82 1.60
C LEU A 127 -3.01 7.03 3.11
N THR A 128 -2.43 6.08 3.84
CA THR A 128 -2.27 6.19 5.30
C THR A 128 -1.35 7.35 5.64
N GLN A 129 -1.82 8.23 6.52
CA GLN A 129 -1.07 9.35 7.06
C GLN A 129 -0.68 9.08 8.51
N GLU A 130 0.28 9.83 9.05
CA GLU A 130 0.72 9.73 10.45
C GLU A 130 -0.45 9.85 11.44
N SER A 131 -1.35 10.79 11.19
CA SER A 131 -2.57 10.97 12.00
C SER A 131 -3.50 9.76 12.00
N ASP A 132 -3.54 8.98 10.90
CA ASP A 132 -4.30 7.73 10.86
C ASP A 132 -3.63 6.66 11.72
N VAL A 133 -2.28 6.54 11.63
CA VAL A 133 -1.51 5.60 12.45
C VAL A 133 -1.68 5.91 13.94
N GLN A 134 -1.59 7.18 14.31
CA GLN A 134 -1.79 7.60 15.71
C GLN A 134 -3.19 7.23 16.21
N LYS A 135 -4.24 7.43 15.41
CA LYS A 135 -5.62 7.02 15.76
C LYS A 135 -5.72 5.50 15.94
N MET A 136 -5.12 4.73 15.02
CA MET A 136 -5.12 3.26 15.10
C MET A 136 -4.36 2.77 16.35
N LEU A 137 -3.22 3.38 16.67
CA LEU A 137 -2.47 3.06 17.89
C LEU A 137 -3.25 3.38 19.17
N ASN A 138 -3.99 4.47 19.19
CA ASN A 138 -4.78 4.88 20.37
C ASN A 138 -6.06 4.03 20.55
N ALA A 139 -6.54 3.37 19.49
CA ALA A 139 -7.76 2.58 19.53
C ALA A 139 -7.60 1.20 20.17
N THR A 140 -6.38 0.78 20.50
CA THR A 140 -6.10 -0.54 21.07
C THR A 140 -5.31 -0.46 22.37
N GLY A 141 -5.58 -1.40 23.29
CA GLY A 141 -4.87 -1.57 24.56
C GLY A 141 -3.76 -2.63 24.54
N PHE A 142 -3.60 -3.38 23.47
CA PHE A 142 -2.59 -4.43 23.40
C PHE A 142 -1.17 -3.86 23.26
N ASN A 143 -0.19 -4.63 23.73
CA ASN A 143 1.22 -4.30 23.67
C ASN A 143 2.06 -5.29 22.85
N ARG A 144 1.38 -6.21 22.16
CA ARG A 144 1.96 -7.18 21.21
C ARG A 144 1.33 -6.96 19.83
N ARG A 145 2.13 -6.98 18.78
CA ARG A 145 1.61 -6.87 17.41
C ARG A 145 2.13 -7.97 16.51
N VAL A 146 1.36 -8.18 15.46
CA VAL A 146 1.75 -8.99 14.30
C VAL A 146 1.79 -8.06 13.09
N THR A 147 2.79 -8.22 12.23
CA THR A 147 2.92 -7.49 10.97
C THR A 147 2.93 -8.46 9.79
N LEU A 148 2.20 -8.11 8.74
CA LEU A 148 2.09 -8.89 7.50
C LEU A 148 2.16 -7.95 6.30
N ASP A 149 2.78 -8.41 5.21
CA ASP A 149 2.62 -7.76 3.92
C ASP A 149 1.26 -8.12 3.31
N LEU A 150 0.58 -7.12 2.73
CA LEU A 150 -0.73 -7.32 2.14
C LEU A 150 -0.65 -8.13 0.85
N ASP A 151 0.26 -7.73 -0.03
CA ASP A 151 0.29 -8.22 -1.41
C ASP A 151 0.95 -9.59 -1.53
N GLU A 152 1.90 -9.87 -0.64
CA GLU A 152 2.67 -11.11 -0.68
C GLU A 152 2.11 -12.20 0.24
N VAL A 153 1.51 -11.81 1.37
CA VAL A 153 1.14 -12.71 2.45
C VAL A 153 -0.37 -12.82 2.64
N VAL A 154 -1.07 -11.67 2.71
CA VAL A 154 -2.50 -11.64 3.05
C VAL A 154 -3.40 -11.88 1.86
N PHE A 155 -3.07 -11.27 0.72
CA PHE A 155 -3.74 -11.57 -0.54
C PHE A 155 -3.21 -12.88 -1.13
N GLY A 156 -4.12 -13.70 -1.61
CA GLY A 156 -3.74 -14.91 -2.33
C GLY A 156 -3.27 -14.61 -3.75
N ARG A 157 -2.32 -15.39 -4.22
CA ARG A 157 -1.81 -15.34 -5.60
C ARG A 157 -2.71 -16.17 -6.52
N GLU A 158 -2.72 -15.84 -7.80
CA GLU A 158 -3.43 -16.66 -8.79
C GLU A 158 -2.91 -18.11 -8.88
N SER A 159 -1.64 -18.31 -8.51
CA SER A 159 -0.99 -19.63 -8.43
C SER A 159 -1.39 -20.45 -7.20
N ASP A 160 -2.06 -19.85 -6.22
CA ASP A 160 -2.45 -20.56 -5.00
C ASP A 160 -3.57 -21.55 -5.31
N SER A 161 -3.40 -22.79 -4.91
CA SER A 161 -4.37 -23.88 -5.13
C SER A 161 -5.70 -23.63 -4.42
N ARG A 162 -5.68 -22.89 -3.30
CA ARG A 162 -6.84 -22.55 -2.48
C ARG A 162 -6.80 -21.09 -2.03
N LEU A 163 -7.92 -20.42 -2.22
CA LEU A 163 -8.15 -19.05 -1.76
C LEU A 163 -9.45 -19.00 -0.96
N GLU A 164 -9.58 -18.00 -0.11
CA GLU A 164 -10.85 -17.72 0.57
C GLU A 164 -11.96 -17.46 -0.45
N LYS A 165 -13.19 -17.73 -0.02
CA LYS A 165 -14.36 -17.50 -0.87
C LYS A 165 -14.44 -16.03 -1.26
N GLN A 166 -14.61 -15.77 -2.55
CA GLN A 166 -14.78 -14.42 -3.05
C GLN A 166 -16.03 -13.76 -2.45
N LEU A 167 -15.95 -12.47 -2.22
CA LEU A 167 -17.11 -11.68 -1.76
C LEU A 167 -18.29 -11.83 -2.74
N PRO A 168 -19.55 -11.84 -2.23
CA PRO A 168 -20.73 -12.00 -3.09
C PRO A 168 -20.94 -10.77 -3.98
N PHE A 169 -21.74 -10.94 -5.05
CA PHE A 169 -22.26 -9.81 -5.83
C PHE A 169 -23.13 -8.91 -4.94
N PRO A 170 -23.02 -7.57 -5.03
CA PRO A 170 -22.21 -6.80 -5.98
C PRO A 170 -20.78 -6.50 -5.49
N LEU A 171 -20.41 -6.85 -4.27
CA LEU A 171 -19.12 -6.50 -3.64
C LEU A 171 -17.91 -6.98 -4.44
N ARG A 172 -17.96 -8.16 -5.04
CA ARG A 172 -16.88 -8.72 -5.86
C ARG A 172 -16.49 -7.86 -7.07
N LYS A 173 -17.39 -6.98 -7.53
CA LYS A 173 -17.06 -6.03 -8.62
C LYS A 173 -16.15 -4.90 -8.12
N HIS A 174 -16.29 -4.54 -6.85
CA HIS A 174 -15.51 -3.47 -6.23
C HIS A 174 -14.22 -4.01 -5.60
N PHE A 175 -14.32 -5.14 -4.91
CA PHE A 175 -13.21 -5.82 -4.25
C PHE A 175 -12.82 -7.04 -5.08
N LYS A 176 -11.76 -6.91 -5.88
CA LYS A 176 -11.33 -7.95 -6.82
C LYS A 176 -10.38 -8.95 -6.20
N GLU A 177 -9.61 -8.49 -5.24
CA GLU A 177 -8.61 -9.28 -4.52
C GLU A 177 -9.29 -10.38 -3.69
N ARG A 178 -8.59 -11.47 -3.48
CA ARG A 178 -9.03 -12.59 -2.63
C ARG A 178 -8.01 -12.80 -1.52
N LEU A 179 -8.50 -13.12 -0.33
CA LEU A 179 -7.63 -13.50 0.77
C LEU A 179 -7.02 -14.88 0.52
N ARG A 180 -5.78 -15.06 0.96
CA ARG A 180 -5.16 -16.39 1.08
C ARG A 180 -6.01 -17.24 2.00
N PHE A 181 -6.07 -18.54 1.70
CA PHE A 181 -6.85 -19.49 2.48
C PHE A 181 -6.40 -19.54 3.95
N GLY A 182 -7.36 -19.43 4.87
CA GLY A 182 -7.14 -19.46 6.30
C GLY A 182 -6.81 -18.11 6.96
N ILE A 183 -6.62 -17.03 6.21
CA ILE A 183 -6.38 -15.68 6.78
C ILE A 183 -7.46 -15.26 7.77
N PRO A 184 -8.79 -15.42 7.53
CA PRO A 184 -9.80 -15.05 8.51
C PRO A 184 -9.69 -15.83 9.81
N ALA A 185 -9.38 -17.12 9.74
CA ALA A 185 -9.20 -17.97 10.93
C ALA A 185 -7.94 -17.55 11.72
N LEU A 186 -6.83 -17.35 11.02
CA LEU A 186 -5.57 -16.87 11.60
C LEU A 186 -5.76 -15.52 12.33
N PHE A 187 -6.39 -14.54 11.67
CA PHE A 187 -6.57 -13.20 12.27
C PHE A 187 -7.49 -13.25 13.48
N ASN A 188 -8.54 -14.06 13.44
CA ASN A 188 -9.42 -14.27 14.61
C ASN A 188 -8.65 -14.92 15.78
N MET A 189 -7.78 -15.88 15.51
CA MET A 189 -6.91 -16.49 16.51
C MET A 189 -5.96 -15.47 17.12
N LEU A 190 -5.25 -14.70 16.29
CA LEU A 190 -4.31 -13.66 16.73
C LEU A 190 -4.97 -12.60 17.62
N ASN A 191 -6.15 -12.11 17.22
CA ASN A 191 -6.93 -11.16 18.02
C ASN A 191 -7.32 -11.73 19.38
N ARG A 192 -7.77 -13.01 19.45
CA ARG A 192 -8.10 -13.68 20.72
C ARG A 192 -6.89 -13.85 21.63
N HIS A 193 -5.70 -14.00 21.07
CA HIS A 193 -4.44 -14.09 21.81
C HIS A 193 -3.87 -12.70 22.18
N GLY A 194 -4.59 -11.62 21.92
CA GLY A 194 -4.20 -10.26 22.32
C GLY A 194 -3.10 -9.66 21.47
N TYR A 195 -3.07 -10.00 20.18
CA TYR A 195 -2.19 -9.36 19.21
C TYR A 195 -2.96 -8.33 18.38
N ASP A 196 -2.37 -7.16 18.23
CA ASP A 196 -2.78 -6.19 17.24
C ASP A 196 -2.25 -6.60 15.86
N ILE A 197 -3.11 -6.59 14.85
CA ILE A 197 -2.74 -6.97 13.48
C ILE A 197 -2.48 -5.72 12.67
N TRP A 198 -1.26 -5.60 12.15
CA TRP A 198 -0.81 -4.51 11.29
C TRP A 198 -0.47 -5.04 9.90
N ILE A 199 -1.07 -4.43 8.89
CA ILE A 199 -0.89 -4.79 7.48
C ILE A 199 -0.18 -3.64 6.77
N TYR A 200 0.84 -3.98 5.99
CA TYR A 200 1.63 -3.06 5.19
C TYR A 200 1.48 -3.39 3.72
N THR A 201 1.43 -2.37 2.87
CA THR A 201 1.45 -2.53 1.42
C THR A 201 2.22 -1.42 0.74
N ALA A 202 3.08 -1.79 -0.21
CA ALA A 202 3.76 -0.85 -1.08
C ALA A 202 2.83 -0.19 -2.10
N ARG A 203 1.71 -0.84 -2.42
CA ARG A 203 0.74 -0.37 -3.42
C ARG A 203 -0.10 0.80 -2.92
N TYR A 204 -0.63 1.55 -3.88
CA TYR A 204 -1.44 2.73 -3.63
C TYR A 204 -2.92 2.40 -3.46
N TYR A 205 -3.24 1.68 -2.37
CA TYR A 205 -4.63 1.48 -1.94
C TYR A 205 -5.08 2.63 -1.04
N SER A 206 -6.34 3.05 -1.19
CA SER A 206 -6.94 3.94 -0.19
C SER A 206 -7.14 3.18 1.13
N LEU A 207 -6.74 3.79 2.25
CA LEU A 207 -6.93 3.20 3.59
C LEU A 207 -8.38 2.74 3.82
N ALA A 208 -9.35 3.59 3.49
CA ALA A 208 -10.77 3.27 3.62
C ALA A 208 -11.23 2.07 2.77
N TYR A 209 -10.61 1.86 1.59
CA TYR A 209 -10.90 0.69 0.76
C TYR A 209 -10.52 -0.61 1.47
N LEU A 210 -9.31 -0.69 2.01
CA LEU A 210 -8.85 -1.87 2.73
C LEU A 210 -9.60 -2.09 4.04
N GLN A 211 -9.94 -1.03 4.77
CA GLN A 211 -10.77 -1.13 5.98
C GLN A 211 -12.14 -1.75 5.67
N GLN A 212 -12.78 -1.31 4.59
CA GLN A 212 -14.06 -1.90 4.14
C GLN A 212 -13.88 -3.33 3.64
N TYR A 213 -12.82 -3.61 2.90
CA TYR A 213 -12.51 -4.95 2.42
C TYR A 213 -12.45 -5.97 3.58
N PHE A 214 -11.63 -5.70 4.61
CA PHE A 214 -11.52 -6.58 5.78
C PHE A 214 -12.83 -6.68 6.56
N LYS A 215 -13.57 -5.60 6.69
CA LYS A 215 -14.90 -5.61 7.32
C LYS A 215 -15.85 -6.56 6.61
N HIS A 216 -15.85 -6.61 5.28
CA HIS A 216 -16.70 -7.53 4.52
C HIS A 216 -16.30 -9.00 4.71
N TYR A 217 -15.03 -9.29 4.90
CA TYR A 217 -14.56 -10.61 5.30
C TYR A 217 -14.74 -10.90 6.81
N ARG A 218 -15.31 -9.96 7.58
CA ARG A 218 -15.50 -10.06 9.04
C ARG A 218 -14.19 -10.29 9.78
N VAL A 219 -13.14 -9.67 9.31
CA VAL A 219 -11.79 -9.76 9.86
C VAL A 219 -11.44 -8.43 10.51
N HIS A 220 -10.99 -8.49 11.77
CA HIS A 220 -10.51 -7.30 12.47
C HIS A 220 -9.02 -7.11 12.22
N VAL A 221 -8.66 -5.93 11.74
CA VAL A 221 -7.28 -5.47 11.53
C VAL A 221 -7.11 -4.16 12.30
N THR A 222 -6.10 -4.11 13.16
CA THR A 222 -5.86 -2.93 14.02
C THR A 222 -5.28 -1.78 13.25
N GLY A 223 -4.30 -2.04 12.40
CA GLY A 223 -3.61 -1.03 11.62
C GLY A 223 -3.37 -1.43 10.17
N ILE A 224 -3.47 -0.46 9.28
CA ILE A 224 -3.20 -0.62 7.86
C ILE A 224 -2.34 0.55 7.40
N VAL A 225 -1.18 0.26 6.81
CA VAL A 225 -0.27 1.25 6.26
C VAL A 225 -0.16 1.03 4.75
N THR A 226 -0.66 1.97 3.99
CA THR A 226 -0.71 1.91 2.52
C THR A 226 0.32 2.83 1.89
N GLY A 227 0.81 2.46 0.70
CA GLY A 227 1.73 3.29 -0.07
C GLY A 227 3.11 3.40 0.58
N THR A 228 3.63 2.32 1.19
CA THR A 228 4.96 2.33 1.80
C THR A 228 6.09 2.53 0.77
N ALA A 229 5.82 2.29 -0.52
CA ALA A 229 6.74 2.65 -1.61
C ALA A 229 6.70 4.14 -2.00
N ARG A 230 5.82 4.94 -1.35
CA ARG A 230 5.79 6.38 -1.58
C ARG A 230 7.13 6.97 -1.21
N LYS A 231 7.77 7.60 -2.20
CA LYS A 231 9.02 8.33 -1.99
C LYS A 231 8.71 9.60 -1.19
N ALA A 232 9.21 9.67 0.02
CA ALA A 232 9.06 10.83 0.89
C ALA A 232 10.17 11.86 0.61
N PRO A 233 9.98 13.15 0.96
CA PRO A 233 11.01 14.17 0.79
C PRO A 233 12.33 13.77 1.47
N GLU A 234 13.45 14.06 0.79
CA GLU A 234 14.81 14.02 1.36
C GLU A 234 15.20 12.70 2.06
N GLY A 235 14.93 11.55 1.40
CA GLY A 235 15.43 10.25 1.88
C GLY A 235 14.75 9.71 3.13
N THR A 236 13.66 10.33 3.60
CA THR A 236 12.83 9.78 4.66
C THR A 236 12.02 8.61 4.12
N ASP A 237 12.31 7.43 4.61
CA ASP A 237 11.51 6.23 4.36
C ASP A 237 10.21 6.34 5.20
N THR A 238 9.10 6.64 4.53
CA THR A 238 7.78 6.77 5.19
C THR A 238 7.46 5.55 6.05
N ARG A 239 7.88 4.35 5.63
CA ARG A 239 7.71 3.13 6.41
C ARG A 239 8.47 3.20 7.73
N LYS A 240 9.74 3.62 7.71
CA LYS A 240 10.56 3.73 8.93
C LYS A 240 9.99 4.74 9.92
N GLU A 241 9.47 5.86 9.45
CA GLU A 241 8.86 6.87 10.31
C GLU A 241 7.59 6.36 10.99
N LEU A 242 6.70 5.72 10.23
CA LEU A 242 5.50 5.10 10.77
C LEU A 242 5.83 3.92 11.70
N GLU A 243 6.90 3.16 11.42
CA GLU A 243 7.36 2.10 12.31
C GLU A 243 7.92 2.62 13.63
N LYS A 244 8.60 3.78 13.66
CA LYS A 244 9.04 4.41 14.93
C LYS A 244 7.86 4.68 15.86
N LEU A 245 6.74 5.21 15.33
CA LEU A 245 5.51 5.41 16.10
C LEU A 245 4.99 4.08 16.66
N CYS A 246 4.91 3.04 15.85
CA CYS A 246 4.47 1.73 16.29
C CYS A 246 5.41 1.13 17.34
N ASN A 247 6.72 1.19 17.13
CA ASN A 247 7.72 0.63 18.03
C ASN A 247 7.71 1.29 19.43
N SER A 248 7.22 2.53 19.54
CA SER A 248 7.07 3.17 20.84
C SER A 248 6.06 2.45 21.76
N LYS A 249 5.02 1.84 21.16
CA LYS A 249 3.91 1.20 21.89
C LYS A 249 4.16 -0.28 22.19
N TYR A 250 4.62 -1.06 21.19
CA TYR A 250 4.65 -2.50 21.28
C TYR A 250 5.90 -3.05 21.97
N LYS A 251 5.72 -3.99 22.92
CA LYS A 251 6.82 -4.69 23.61
C LYS A 251 7.41 -5.82 22.76
N SER A 252 6.58 -6.43 21.93
CA SER A 252 7.01 -7.45 20.98
C SER A 252 6.28 -7.33 19.65
N THR A 253 6.98 -7.67 18.58
CA THR A 253 6.44 -7.71 17.23
C THR A 253 6.72 -9.09 16.63
N VAL A 254 5.71 -9.68 16.04
CA VAL A 254 5.82 -10.90 15.25
C VAL A 254 5.67 -10.53 13.77
N HIS A 255 6.72 -10.77 12.99
CA HIS A 255 6.70 -10.59 11.54
C HIS A 255 6.33 -11.93 10.92
N ILE A 256 5.27 -11.96 10.12
CA ILE A 256 4.83 -13.15 9.40
C ILE A 256 5.11 -12.94 7.92
N ASP A 257 5.89 -13.85 7.36
CA ASP A 257 6.22 -13.92 5.95
C ASP A 257 5.76 -15.27 5.36
N ASN A 258 6.02 -15.49 4.08
CA ASN A 258 5.66 -16.73 3.39
C ASN A 258 6.41 -17.96 3.93
N GLU A 259 7.66 -17.79 4.33
CA GLU A 259 8.56 -18.89 4.69
C GLU A 259 8.86 -18.96 6.18
N MET A 260 8.61 -17.87 6.91
CA MET A 260 9.02 -17.78 8.31
C MET A 260 8.13 -16.86 9.15
N VAL A 261 8.18 -17.11 10.45
CA VAL A 261 7.61 -16.24 11.48
C VAL A 261 8.74 -15.82 12.41
N ILE A 262 8.98 -14.51 12.53
CA ILE A 262 10.04 -13.97 13.37
C ILE A 262 9.43 -13.11 14.47
N ARG A 263 9.74 -13.43 15.72
CA ARG A 263 9.37 -12.62 16.89
C ARG A 263 10.54 -11.82 17.40
N THR A 264 10.36 -10.51 17.50
CA THR A 264 11.34 -9.58 18.06
C THR A 264 10.82 -8.90 19.32
N PHE A 265 11.74 -8.44 20.16
CA PHE A 265 11.40 -7.82 21.45
C PHE A 265 11.99 -6.40 21.50
N LYS A 266 11.20 -5.45 22.03
CA LYS A 266 11.63 -4.07 22.15
C LYS A 266 12.84 -3.96 23.08
N GLY A 267 13.92 -3.33 22.56
CA GLY A 267 15.13 -3.09 23.33
C GLY A 267 16.03 -4.32 23.52
N SER A 268 15.76 -5.44 22.84
CA SER A 268 16.63 -6.62 22.79
C SER A 268 17.09 -6.88 21.36
N GLN A 269 18.25 -7.49 21.23
CA GLN A 269 18.72 -8.06 19.96
C GLN A 269 18.28 -9.50 19.78
N ASP A 270 17.68 -10.12 20.83
CA ASP A 270 17.16 -11.48 20.76
C ASP A 270 15.93 -11.55 19.86
N PHE A 271 15.82 -12.63 19.12
CA PHE A 271 14.66 -12.96 18.31
C PHE A 271 14.36 -14.46 18.37
N GLU A 272 13.15 -14.81 18.02
CA GLU A 272 12.70 -16.20 17.85
C GLU A 272 12.29 -16.39 16.40
N GLU A 273 12.81 -17.43 15.74
CA GLU A 273 12.48 -17.76 14.35
C GLU A 273 11.80 -19.12 14.26
N TYR A 274 10.73 -19.19 13.48
CA TYR A 274 9.98 -20.40 13.17
C TYR A 274 9.83 -20.51 11.66
N ARG A 275 10.43 -21.53 11.08
CA ARG A 275 10.29 -21.82 9.65
C ARG A 275 8.95 -22.48 9.37
N LEU A 276 8.32 -22.06 8.29
CA LEU A 276 7.06 -22.62 7.80
C LEU A 276 7.34 -23.69 6.77
N SER A 277 6.40 -24.62 6.58
CA SER A 277 6.52 -25.58 5.49
C SER A 277 6.31 -24.90 4.14
N ALA A 278 6.92 -25.44 3.10
CA ALA A 278 6.79 -24.91 1.74
C ALA A 278 5.40 -25.14 1.10
N SER A 279 4.45 -25.74 1.84
CA SER A 279 3.10 -26.02 1.32
C SER A 279 2.18 -24.81 1.45
N PRO A 280 1.73 -24.20 0.34
CA PRO A 280 0.83 -23.05 0.39
C PRO A 280 -0.49 -23.33 1.11
N ASP A 281 -1.00 -24.55 1.01
CA ASP A 281 -2.27 -24.98 1.64
C ASP A 281 -2.18 -25.15 3.16
N ALA A 282 -0.98 -25.44 3.67
CA ALA A 282 -0.73 -25.60 5.11
C ALA A 282 -0.31 -24.28 5.78
N TRP A 283 0.07 -23.27 5.02
CA TRP A 283 0.71 -22.04 5.52
C TRP A 283 0.01 -21.44 6.75
N SER A 284 -1.30 -21.20 6.69
CA SER A 284 -2.03 -20.61 7.82
C SER A 284 -2.01 -21.49 9.06
N ARG A 285 -2.02 -22.82 8.89
CA ARG A 285 -1.92 -23.79 10.00
C ARG A 285 -0.54 -23.77 10.60
N ASP A 286 0.50 -23.76 9.76
CA ASP A 286 1.89 -23.73 10.23
C ASP A 286 2.19 -22.44 11.00
N VAL A 287 1.60 -21.29 10.56
CA VAL A 287 1.68 -20.04 11.32
C VAL A 287 0.99 -20.19 12.68
N MET A 288 -0.21 -20.79 12.74
CA MET A 288 -0.90 -21.03 14.02
C MET A 288 -0.08 -21.93 14.96
N ASP A 289 0.51 -23.01 14.42
CA ASP A 289 1.38 -23.92 15.18
C ASP A 289 2.66 -23.21 15.70
N ALA A 290 3.20 -22.27 14.94
CA ALA A 290 4.31 -21.44 15.39
C ALA A 290 3.90 -20.55 16.58
N PHE A 291 2.72 -19.94 16.53
CA PHE A 291 2.18 -19.16 17.65
C PHE A 291 1.94 -20.01 18.90
N ASP A 292 1.40 -21.22 18.77
CA ASP A 292 1.21 -22.15 19.89
C ASP A 292 2.55 -22.51 20.55
N LYS A 293 3.61 -22.72 19.76
CA LYS A 293 4.97 -22.95 20.28
C LYS A 293 5.50 -21.71 21.02
N MET A 294 5.31 -20.50 20.45
CA MET A 294 5.70 -19.23 21.09
C MET A 294 5.05 -19.05 22.45
N GLU A 295 3.74 -19.28 22.54
CA GLU A 295 2.98 -19.12 23.80
C GLU A 295 3.40 -20.15 24.84
N LYS A 296 3.67 -21.41 24.45
CA LYS A 296 4.21 -22.44 25.36
C LYS A 296 5.58 -22.04 25.91
N ASN A 297 6.48 -21.57 25.04
CA ASN A 297 7.81 -21.12 25.43
C ASN A 297 7.74 -19.94 26.40
N GLU A 298 6.85 -18.99 26.16
CA GLU A 298 6.67 -17.83 27.03
C GLU A 298 6.14 -18.26 28.42
N LYS A 299 5.16 -19.17 28.48
CA LYS A 299 4.66 -19.73 29.75
C LYS A 299 5.78 -20.42 30.52
N ASN A 300 6.57 -21.26 29.86
CA ASN A 300 7.68 -21.98 30.51
C ASN A 300 8.72 -21.01 31.07
N ARG A 301 9.10 -19.97 30.33
CA ARG A 301 10.04 -18.92 30.79
C ARG A 301 9.49 -18.16 32.02
N ARG A 302 8.19 -17.84 32.05
CA ARG A 302 7.56 -17.19 33.20
C ARG A 302 7.55 -18.09 34.42
N THR A 303 7.26 -19.37 34.25
CA THR A 303 7.27 -20.36 35.33
C THR A 303 8.68 -20.55 35.88
N ALA A 304 9.71 -20.68 35.02
CA ALA A 304 11.10 -20.80 35.44
C ALA A 304 11.58 -19.56 36.22
N LYS A 305 11.25 -18.37 35.75
CA LYS A 305 11.58 -17.12 36.45
C LYS A 305 10.90 -16.99 37.82
N ASN A 306 9.64 -17.41 37.92
CA ASN A 306 8.90 -17.40 39.20
C ASN A 306 9.40 -18.46 40.15
N ALA A 307 10.02 -19.54 39.66
CA ALA A 307 10.61 -20.61 40.46
C ALA A 307 12.08 -20.31 40.88
N GLY A 308 12.62 -19.16 40.53
CA GLY A 308 13.99 -18.78 40.89
C GLY A 308 15.09 -19.59 40.20
N VAL A 309 14.78 -20.22 39.05
CA VAL A 309 15.70 -21.07 38.28
C VAL A 309 16.44 -20.30 37.17
N LEU A 310 16.14 -19.01 37.01
CA LEU A 310 16.81 -18.09 36.03
C LEU A 310 17.10 -16.76 36.71
#